data_dbc66a65f85a314d1f96531c87c897f2
#
_entry.id   dbc66a65f85a314d1f96531c87c897f2
#
_cell.length_a   1.000
_cell.length_b   1.000
_cell.length_c   1.000
_cell.angle_alpha   90.00
_cell.angle_beta   90.00
_cell.angle_gamma   90.00
#
_symmetry.space_group_name_H-M   'P 1'
#
loop_
_entity.id
_entity.type
_entity.pdbx_description
1 polymer ?
#
loop_
_entity_poly.entity_id
_entity_poly.type
_entity_poly.pdbx_seq_one_letter_code
_entity_poly.pdbx_strand_id
1 'polypeptide(L)'
;MITELARLEVRDPAGVFAARQLARGLAASLALDRQDQIRVATALSEISRSAVTAGRSAVIAFGVDDRDLLVTVTLDGEPPAEGVAAAARLMDQVAADSNLIRMAKRRPPDVRPDMNLVNEQLAAVLPPSALEELQRQNQDLISALEDLRQQKEQLVLLNSELQETNRGVMALYSELSNELEQTNRGVVALYAELDETSERLRAASESKDRFWTNVSHELRTPLNSIIGLTRLLAEPGPDGRLDPERLYQVELIRNSGSTLLALVNDLLDVAKAESGRLHVDPAQVDLPALFGRLRGLAHPMAEGKRVAVTVSDDGAPDTILTDEVLLTSILRNLLSNGIKYTDGGEVRLSARVAGPRVEISVADTGIGIPAGLHAHVFEEFYQVPGIRRGGTGLGLPYARRLARILGGDLQLTSEPGAGTTVVLSLPNQPPALGTVVIADDDAAFRQVLRGLLTGMADRLLEAEDGGQALAVLAENPVDLVLADLRMPGLDGAALLARLPASVPAIIITGADTPPPPRAAALLKKDELTRERLEFTIRGIIRSSP
;
A
#
# COMPACT_ATOMS: atom_id res chain seq x y z
N MET A 1 9.96 -30.00 52.42
CA MET A 1 10.46 -30.60 53.70
C MET A 1 11.22 -31.85 53.30
N ILE A 2 12.50 -32.00 53.77
CA ILE A 2 13.33 -33.16 53.42
C ILE A 2 12.95 -34.29 54.37
N THR A 3 12.53 -35.44 53.84
CA THR A 3 12.27 -36.64 54.62
C THR A 3 13.50 -37.55 54.49
N GLU A 4 14.16 -37.86 55.63
CA GLU A 4 15.28 -38.78 55.63
C GLU A 4 14.74 -40.22 55.48
N LEU A 5 15.30 -40.96 54.48
CA LEU A 5 14.87 -42.30 54.12
C LEU A 5 15.80 -43.37 54.76
N ALA A 6 17.08 -43.13 54.79
CA ALA A 6 18.06 -44.08 55.26
C ALA A 6 19.41 -43.36 55.62
N ARG A 7 20.18 -44.00 56.50
CA ARG A 7 21.52 -43.58 56.89
C ARG A 7 22.42 -44.78 56.97
N LEU A 8 23.62 -44.68 56.42
CA LEU A 8 24.61 -45.75 56.40
C LEU A 8 26.00 -45.18 56.69
N GLU A 9 26.78 -45.87 57.47
CA GLU A 9 28.19 -45.59 57.71
C GLU A 9 29.07 -46.50 56.85
N VAL A 10 30.04 -45.92 56.15
CA VAL A 10 30.98 -46.62 55.25
C VAL A 10 32.37 -46.44 55.79
N ARG A 11 33.04 -47.55 56.19
CA ARG A 11 34.40 -47.55 56.73
C ARG A 11 35.33 -48.48 55.97
N ASP A 12 34.78 -49.39 55.18
CA ASP A 12 35.51 -50.47 54.51
C ASP A 12 34.91 -50.73 53.09
N PRO A 13 35.55 -51.57 52.26
CA PRO A 13 35.01 -51.93 50.95
C PRO A 13 33.61 -52.58 50.97
N ALA A 14 33.27 -53.32 52.03
CA ALA A 14 31.95 -53.94 52.18
C ALA A 14 30.86 -52.86 52.37
N GLY A 15 31.19 -51.80 53.12
CA GLY A 15 30.33 -50.63 53.27
C GLY A 15 30.08 -49.86 51.94
N VAL A 16 31.10 -49.85 51.05
CA VAL A 16 30.92 -49.25 49.70
C VAL A 16 29.88 -50.05 48.88
N PHE A 17 29.93 -51.39 48.94
CA PHE A 17 28.91 -52.22 48.28
C PHE A 17 27.55 -52.02 48.86
N ALA A 18 27.46 -51.99 50.21
CA ALA A 18 26.18 -51.73 50.90
C ALA A 18 25.58 -50.40 50.50
N ALA A 19 26.39 -49.32 50.44
CA ALA A 19 25.97 -47.99 49.99
C ALA A 19 25.45 -48.00 48.56
N ARG A 20 26.14 -48.69 47.64
CA ARG A 20 25.76 -48.83 46.26
C ARG A 20 24.41 -49.56 46.10
N GLN A 21 24.21 -50.69 46.80
CA GLN A 21 22.97 -51.43 46.76
C GLN A 21 21.80 -50.63 47.31
N LEU A 22 22.04 -49.97 48.45
CA LEU A 22 21.02 -49.13 49.06
C LEU A 22 20.66 -47.94 48.14
N ALA A 23 21.61 -47.27 47.55
CA ALA A 23 21.39 -46.18 46.61
C ALA A 23 20.52 -46.63 45.43
N ARG A 24 20.82 -47.79 44.83
CA ARG A 24 20.08 -48.34 43.70
C ARG A 24 18.67 -48.73 44.11
N GLY A 25 18.48 -49.37 45.25
CA GLY A 25 17.21 -49.76 45.76
C GLY A 25 16.32 -48.56 46.09
N LEU A 26 16.85 -47.54 46.73
CA LEU A 26 16.13 -46.31 47.01
C LEU A 26 15.75 -45.53 45.73
N ALA A 27 16.66 -45.47 44.77
CA ALA A 27 16.35 -44.86 43.47
C ALA A 27 15.23 -45.64 42.74
N ALA A 28 15.19 -46.96 42.82
CA ALA A 28 14.12 -47.78 42.26
C ALA A 28 12.78 -47.58 42.97
N SER A 29 12.77 -47.50 44.31
CA SER A 29 11.55 -47.24 45.09
C SER A 29 10.95 -45.85 44.85
N LEU A 30 11.75 -44.93 44.32
CA LEU A 30 11.33 -43.58 43.91
C LEU A 30 11.01 -43.47 42.41
N ALA A 31 10.87 -44.63 41.72
CA ALA A 31 10.55 -44.74 40.30
C ALA A 31 11.53 -44.01 39.36
N LEU A 32 12.81 -43.86 39.75
CA LEU A 32 13.83 -43.40 38.79
C LEU A 32 14.01 -44.49 37.73
N ASP A 33 14.33 -44.05 36.49
CA ASP A 33 14.61 -45.00 35.42
C ASP A 33 15.88 -45.82 35.68
N ARG A 34 16.05 -46.93 34.94
CA ARG A 34 17.17 -47.86 35.15
C ARG A 34 18.52 -47.22 34.99
N GLN A 35 18.63 -46.22 34.10
CA GLN A 35 19.86 -45.49 33.84
C GLN A 35 20.22 -44.57 35.00
N ASP A 36 19.25 -43.85 35.53
CA ASP A 36 19.41 -42.95 36.67
C ASP A 36 19.65 -43.72 37.98
N GLN A 37 19.03 -44.90 38.17
CA GLN A 37 19.39 -45.80 39.28
C GLN A 37 20.88 -46.17 39.25
N ILE A 38 21.41 -46.52 38.07
CA ILE A 38 22.84 -46.86 37.90
C ILE A 38 23.71 -45.63 38.15
N ARG A 39 23.33 -44.47 37.68
CA ARG A 39 24.06 -43.21 37.86
C ARG A 39 24.18 -42.83 39.33
N VAL A 40 23.08 -42.88 40.08
CA VAL A 40 23.09 -42.59 41.54
C VAL A 40 24.00 -43.56 42.27
N ALA A 41 23.82 -44.87 42.01
CA ALA A 41 24.62 -45.93 42.65
C ALA A 41 26.13 -45.80 42.32
N THR A 42 26.45 -45.43 41.07
CA THR A 42 27.86 -45.26 40.63
C THR A 42 28.48 -44.01 41.25
N ALA A 43 27.74 -42.86 41.22
CA ALA A 43 28.22 -41.62 41.84
C ALA A 43 28.59 -41.81 43.31
N LEU A 44 27.70 -42.48 44.05
CA LEU A 44 27.94 -42.73 45.45
C LEU A 44 29.05 -43.72 45.69
N SER A 45 29.17 -44.77 44.85
CA SER A 45 30.26 -45.76 44.92
C SER A 45 31.62 -45.13 44.69
N GLU A 46 31.72 -44.19 43.74
CA GLU A 46 32.99 -43.49 43.45
C GLU A 46 33.43 -42.59 44.61
N ILE A 47 32.51 -41.81 45.19
CA ILE A 47 32.78 -40.97 46.36
C ILE A 47 33.20 -41.83 47.53
N SER A 48 32.41 -42.89 47.84
CA SER A 48 32.66 -43.78 48.96
C SER A 48 33.97 -44.53 48.81
N ARG A 49 34.29 -45.05 47.63
CA ARG A 49 35.54 -45.73 47.32
C ARG A 49 36.74 -44.77 47.48
N SER A 50 36.65 -43.57 46.97
CA SER A 50 37.70 -42.57 47.08
C SER A 50 37.95 -42.19 48.56
N ALA A 51 36.88 -42.11 49.36
CA ALA A 51 36.99 -41.84 50.79
C ALA A 51 37.68 -43.01 51.56
N VAL A 52 37.22 -44.24 51.31
CA VAL A 52 37.80 -45.46 51.96
C VAL A 52 39.26 -45.66 51.53
N THR A 53 39.60 -45.46 50.27
CA THR A 53 40.97 -45.55 49.78
C THR A 53 41.90 -44.50 50.45
N ALA A 54 41.36 -43.33 50.79
CA ALA A 54 42.07 -42.28 51.53
C ALA A 54 42.09 -42.53 53.05
N GLY A 55 41.61 -43.69 53.51
CA GLY A 55 41.55 -44.06 54.95
C GLY A 55 40.54 -43.29 55.79
N ARG A 56 39.47 -42.76 55.14
CA ARG A 56 38.46 -41.92 55.75
C ARG A 56 37.15 -42.68 55.89
N SER A 57 36.36 -42.35 56.93
CA SER A 57 34.99 -42.83 57.03
C SER A 57 34.01 -41.84 56.39
N ALA A 58 32.90 -42.36 55.87
CA ALA A 58 31.84 -41.58 55.29
C ALA A 58 30.48 -41.96 55.95
N VAL A 59 29.70 -40.98 56.30
CA VAL A 59 28.32 -41.15 56.67
C VAL A 59 27.44 -40.66 55.56
N ILE A 60 26.65 -41.56 55.01
CA ILE A 60 25.74 -41.32 53.89
C ILE A 60 24.32 -41.25 54.44
N ALA A 61 23.63 -40.14 54.17
CA ALA A 61 22.21 -39.98 54.43
C ALA A 61 21.46 -39.81 53.12
N PHE A 62 20.39 -40.57 52.95
CA PHE A 62 19.49 -40.48 51.84
C PHE A 62 18.22 -39.76 52.28
N GLY A 63 17.79 -38.77 51.51
CA GLY A 63 16.59 -38.02 51.76
C GLY A 63 15.80 -37.78 50.47
N VAL A 64 14.58 -37.38 50.61
CA VAL A 64 13.73 -37.01 49.50
C VAL A 64 12.99 -35.72 49.82
N ASP A 65 12.91 -34.87 48.82
CA ASP A 65 11.99 -33.74 48.83
C ASP A 65 10.91 -33.90 47.74
N ASP A 66 10.16 -32.85 47.47
CA ASP A 66 9.05 -32.88 46.50
C ASP A 66 9.52 -33.18 45.07
N ARG A 67 10.78 -32.93 44.75
CA ARG A 67 11.31 -33.01 43.39
C ARG A 67 12.51 -33.94 43.22
N ASP A 68 13.31 -34.14 44.24
CA ASP A 68 14.64 -34.73 44.09
C ASP A 68 14.89 -35.84 45.15
N LEU A 69 15.64 -36.87 44.75
CA LEU A 69 16.37 -37.74 45.64
C LEU A 69 17.63 -37.05 46.09
N LEU A 70 17.77 -36.79 47.35
CA LEU A 70 18.92 -36.12 47.96
C LEU A 70 19.82 -37.16 48.62
N VAL A 71 21.13 -37.07 48.30
CA VAL A 71 22.14 -37.87 48.94
C VAL A 71 23.18 -36.95 49.57
N THR A 72 23.34 -37.08 50.87
CA THR A 72 24.29 -36.27 51.63
C THR A 72 25.41 -37.19 52.15
N VAL A 73 26.64 -36.88 51.79
CA VAL A 73 27.81 -37.66 52.27
C VAL A 73 28.64 -36.74 53.16
N THR A 74 28.71 -37.11 54.43
CA THR A 74 29.57 -36.43 55.41
C THR A 74 30.84 -37.24 55.56
N LEU A 75 32.00 -36.63 55.38
CA LEU A 75 33.30 -37.27 55.41
C LEU A 75 34.08 -36.83 56.66
N ASP A 76 34.96 -37.73 57.12
CA ASP A 76 35.93 -37.39 58.13
C ASP A 76 37.16 -36.76 57.44
N GLY A 77 36.98 -35.46 57.02
CA GLY A 77 37.98 -34.66 56.32
C GLY A 77 37.50 -34.12 54.97
N GLU A 78 38.38 -33.51 54.20
CA GLU A 78 38.09 -32.78 52.96
C GLU A 78 37.62 -33.75 51.84
N PRO A 79 36.58 -33.37 51.03
CA PRO A 79 36.06 -34.23 49.99
C PRO A 79 37.09 -34.59 48.91
N PRO A 80 37.16 -35.84 48.46
CA PRO A 80 38.08 -36.26 47.41
C PRO A 80 37.69 -35.63 46.05
N ALA A 81 38.58 -34.81 45.49
CA ALA A 81 38.31 -34.04 44.26
C ALA A 81 37.87 -34.93 43.07
N GLU A 82 38.55 -36.09 42.90
CA GLU A 82 38.21 -37.05 41.82
C GLU A 82 36.80 -37.65 41.99
N GLY A 83 36.43 -38.01 43.20
CA GLY A 83 35.12 -38.58 43.53
C GLY A 83 34.01 -37.54 43.30
N VAL A 84 34.24 -36.30 43.70
CA VAL A 84 33.27 -35.20 43.46
C VAL A 84 33.13 -34.90 41.97
N ALA A 85 34.22 -34.89 41.21
CA ALA A 85 34.19 -34.68 39.75
C ALA A 85 33.47 -35.84 39.01
N ALA A 86 33.63 -37.07 39.47
CA ALA A 86 32.92 -38.22 38.91
C ALA A 86 31.42 -38.14 39.23
N ALA A 87 31.03 -37.78 40.44
CA ALA A 87 29.63 -37.60 40.84
C ALA A 87 28.96 -36.48 40.09
N ALA A 88 29.66 -35.36 39.82
CA ALA A 88 29.12 -34.20 39.05
C ALA A 88 28.74 -34.55 37.62
N ARG A 89 29.28 -35.62 37.03
CA ARG A 89 28.91 -36.14 35.70
C ARG A 89 27.67 -37.03 35.70
N LEU A 90 27.28 -37.55 36.87
CA LEU A 90 26.28 -38.57 37.01
C LEU A 90 24.98 -38.07 37.70
N MET A 91 25.13 -37.04 38.53
CA MET A 91 24.03 -36.42 39.29
C MET A 91 23.63 -35.10 38.69
N ASP A 92 22.38 -34.66 38.90
CA ASP A 92 21.86 -33.43 38.34
C ASP A 92 22.43 -32.19 39.06
N GLN A 93 22.71 -32.32 40.35
CA GLN A 93 23.37 -31.29 41.15
C GLN A 93 24.35 -31.95 42.12
N VAL A 94 25.51 -31.37 42.26
CA VAL A 94 26.55 -31.74 43.23
C VAL A 94 27.14 -30.47 43.83
N ALA A 95 27.14 -30.39 45.13
CA ALA A 95 27.80 -29.31 45.88
C ALA A 95 28.69 -29.96 46.97
N ALA A 96 29.93 -29.53 47.06
CA ALA A 96 30.88 -29.97 48.07
C ALA A 96 31.36 -28.77 48.90
N ASP A 97 31.31 -28.91 50.21
CA ASP A 97 31.72 -27.88 51.16
C ASP A 97 32.40 -28.53 52.36
N SER A 98 33.60 -28.07 52.69
CA SER A 98 34.43 -28.47 53.85
C SER A 98 34.54 -30.00 54.06
N ASN A 99 33.54 -30.66 54.55
CA ASN A 99 33.50 -32.11 54.79
C ASN A 99 32.19 -32.77 54.32
N LEU A 100 31.38 -32.02 53.56
CA LEU A 100 30.02 -32.39 53.18
C LEU A 100 29.86 -32.38 51.67
N ILE A 101 29.36 -33.44 51.10
CA ILE A 101 28.97 -33.50 49.68
C ILE A 101 27.45 -33.69 49.65
N ARG A 102 26.75 -32.80 48.95
CA ARG A 102 25.32 -32.89 48.67
C ARG A 102 25.13 -33.19 47.19
N MET A 103 24.33 -34.21 46.90
CA MET A 103 23.98 -34.62 45.55
C MET A 103 22.47 -34.68 45.41
N ALA A 104 21.96 -34.26 44.29
CA ALA A 104 20.55 -34.35 43.98
C ALA A 104 20.31 -35.02 42.62
N LYS A 105 19.29 -35.85 42.55
CA LYS A 105 18.84 -36.49 41.33
C LYS A 105 17.32 -36.30 41.22
N ARG A 106 16.87 -35.70 40.11
CA ARG A 106 15.46 -35.41 39.86
C ARG A 106 14.66 -36.71 39.74
N ARG A 107 13.50 -36.74 40.39
CA ARG A 107 12.59 -37.87 40.36
C ARG A 107 11.30 -37.51 39.61
N PRO A 108 10.54 -38.49 39.10
CA PRO A 108 9.23 -38.24 38.52
C PRO A 108 8.30 -37.58 39.55
N PRO A 109 7.48 -36.58 39.14
CA PRO A 109 6.46 -36.00 40.01
C PRO A 109 5.43 -37.06 40.41
N ASP A 110 4.85 -36.93 41.61
CA ASP A 110 3.73 -37.74 42.13
C ASP A 110 4.04 -39.16 42.66
N VAL A 111 5.29 -39.57 42.75
CA VAL A 111 5.66 -40.84 43.40
C VAL A 111 5.95 -40.59 44.88
N ARG A 112 5.14 -41.20 45.80
CA ARG A 112 5.46 -41.20 47.23
C ARG A 112 6.38 -42.39 47.54
N PRO A 113 7.42 -42.22 48.37
CA PRO A 113 8.30 -43.33 48.76
C PRO A 113 7.48 -44.38 49.53
N ASP A 114 7.61 -45.63 49.11
CA ASP A 114 7.06 -46.77 49.88
C ASP A 114 8.02 -47.11 51.01
N MET A 115 7.70 -46.63 52.21
CA MET A 115 8.54 -46.81 53.38
C MET A 115 8.67 -48.27 53.80
N ASN A 116 7.73 -49.15 53.42
CA ASN A 116 7.86 -50.58 53.67
C ASN A 116 8.95 -51.18 52.78
N LEU A 117 8.98 -50.86 51.53
CA LEU A 117 10.01 -51.25 50.55
C LEU A 117 11.38 -50.74 50.96
N VAL A 118 11.47 -49.48 51.42
CA VAL A 118 12.69 -48.90 51.96
C VAL A 118 13.24 -49.64 53.15
N ASN A 119 12.36 -50.06 54.11
CA ASN A 119 12.73 -50.82 55.28
C ASN A 119 13.16 -52.26 54.94
N GLU A 120 12.49 -52.93 54.00
CA GLU A 120 12.91 -54.23 53.48
C GLU A 120 14.31 -54.17 52.83
N GLN A 121 14.60 -53.15 52.06
CA GLN A 121 15.91 -53.00 51.46
C GLN A 121 17.01 -52.68 52.45
N LEU A 122 16.71 -51.92 53.48
CA LEU A 122 17.65 -51.69 54.59
C LEU A 122 17.95 -53.00 55.37
N ALA A 123 16.97 -53.85 55.54
CA ALA A 123 17.14 -55.16 56.25
C ALA A 123 17.90 -56.20 55.39
N ALA A 124 17.82 -56.08 54.05
CA ALA A 124 18.47 -57.00 53.09
C ALA A 124 19.96 -56.72 52.85
N VAL A 125 20.57 -55.68 53.46
CA VAL A 125 21.97 -55.32 53.30
C VAL A 125 22.90 -56.25 54.08
N LEU A 126 22.81 -57.61 53.81
CA LEU A 126 23.93 -58.50 54.01
C LEU A 126 24.90 -58.30 52.81
N PRO A 127 26.19 -58.23 53.06
CA PRO A 127 27.14 -57.96 51.95
C PRO A 127 27.09 -59.14 50.97
N PRO A 128 26.71 -58.88 49.66
CA PRO A 128 26.80 -59.91 48.63
C PRO A 128 28.23 -60.36 48.48
N SER A 129 28.43 -61.63 48.13
CA SER A 129 29.80 -62.09 47.83
C SER A 129 30.38 -61.31 46.68
N ALA A 130 31.69 -61.08 46.71
CA ALA A 130 32.40 -60.34 45.66
C ALA A 130 32.13 -60.92 44.25
N LEU A 131 31.83 -62.19 44.15
CA LEU A 131 31.50 -62.89 42.91
C LEU A 131 30.08 -62.54 42.41
N GLU A 132 29.10 -62.42 43.28
CA GLU A 132 27.71 -62.05 42.93
C GLU A 132 27.63 -60.61 42.46
N GLU A 133 28.42 -59.71 43.04
CA GLU A 133 28.48 -58.34 42.61
C GLU A 133 29.15 -58.20 41.23
N LEU A 134 30.25 -58.97 40.99
CA LEU A 134 30.92 -59.00 39.69
C LEU A 134 30.01 -59.55 38.59
N GLN A 135 29.23 -60.58 38.89
CA GLN A 135 28.22 -61.14 37.96
C GLN A 135 27.15 -60.12 37.63
N ARG A 136 26.67 -59.37 38.61
CA ARG A 136 25.65 -58.34 38.41
C ARG A 136 26.19 -57.18 37.57
N GLN A 137 27.43 -56.73 37.84
CA GLN A 137 28.08 -55.68 37.04
C GLN A 137 28.27 -56.13 35.59
N ASN A 138 28.65 -57.36 35.34
CA ASN A 138 28.77 -57.91 34.00
C ASN A 138 27.41 -57.92 33.26
N GLN A 139 26.33 -58.31 33.97
CA GLN A 139 25.00 -58.35 33.41
C GLN A 139 24.51 -56.93 33.04
N ASP A 140 24.76 -55.97 33.94
CA ASP A 140 24.41 -54.55 33.68
C ASP A 140 25.23 -53.97 32.50
N LEU A 141 26.52 -54.35 32.37
CA LEU A 141 27.36 -53.93 31.24
C LEU A 141 26.88 -54.51 29.90
N ILE A 142 26.53 -55.81 29.88
CA ILE A 142 25.98 -56.45 28.67
C ILE A 142 24.68 -55.77 28.24
N SER A 143 23.75 -55.50 29.15
CA SER A 143 22.53 -54.78 28.83
C SER A 143 22.79 -53.35 28.30
N ALA A 144 23.72 -52.62 28.90
CA ALA A 144 24.10 -51.30 28.43
C ALA A 144 24.76 -51.32 27.03
N LEU A 145 25.54 -52.38 26.73
CA LEU A 145 26.12 -52.54 25.39
C LEU A 145 25.05 -52.87 24.34
N GLU A 146 24.04 -53.69 24.70
CA GLU A 146 22.93 -53.97 23.79
C GLU A 146 22.10 -52.72 23.51
N ASP A 147 21.78 -51.91 24.52
CA ASP A 147 21.06 -50.64 24.36
C ASP A 147 21.87 -49.66 23.49
N LEU A 148 23.17 -49.57 23.72
CA LEU A 148 24.08 -48.70 22.91
C LEU A 148 24.13 -49.15 21.44
N ARG A 149 24.14 -50.48 21.22
CA ARG A 149 24.13 -51.03 19.86
C ARG A 149 22.84 -50.70 19.13
N GLN A 150 21.71 -50.84 19.82
CA GLN A 150 20.39 -50.53 19.27
C GLN A 150 20.27 -49.02 18.92
N GLN A 151 20.76 -48.14 19.81
CA GLN A 151 20.81 -46.68 19.53
C GLN A 151 21.71 -46.38 18.34
N LYS A 152 22.87 -47.04 18.22
CA LYS A 152 23.76 -46.87 17.06
C LYS A 152 23.09 -47.27 15.76
N GLU A 153 22.35 -48.39 15.74
CA GLU A 153 21.65 -48.85 14.55
C GLU A 153 20.54 -47.86 14.15
N GLN A 154 19.78 -47.33 15.11
CA GLN A 154 18.79 -46.29 14.88
C GLN A 154 19.41 -44.99 14.34
N LEU A 155 20.54 -44.55 14.87
CA LEU A 155 21.26 -43.36 14.38
C LEU A 155 21.76 -43.53 12.94
N VAL A 156 22.22 -44.74 12.57
CA VAL A 156 22.65 -45.03 11.20
C VAL A 156 21.46 -44.93 10.23
N LEU A 157 20.30 -45.50 10.63
CA LEU A 157 19.08 -45.46 9.82
C LEU A 157 18.59 -44.03 9.65
N LEU A 158 18.48 -43.27 10.74
CA LEU A 158 18.06 -41.85 10.72
C LEU A 158 19.02 -40.99 9.90
N ASN A 159 20.32 -41.25 9.98
CA ASN A 159 21.30 -40.51 9.19
C ASN A 159 21.18 -40.82 7.69
N SER A 160 20.82 -42.04 7.31
CA SER A 160 20.54 -42.40 5.91
C SER A 160 19.29 -41.71 5.38
N GLU A 161 18.19 -41.66 6.17
CA GLU A 161 16.96 -40.94 5.84
C GLU A 161 17.22 -39.43 5.71
N LEU A 162 18.00 -38.85 6.64
CA LEU A 162 18.38 -37.45 6.59
C LEU A 162 19.19 -37.13 5.33
N GLN A 163 20.13 -38.01 4.95
CA GLN A 163 20.91 -37.83 3.72
C GLN A 163 20.04 -37.89 2.46
N GLU A 164 19.06 -38.79 2.41
CA GLU A 164 18.13 -38.90 1.30
C GLU A 164 17.22 -37.66 1.23
N THR A 165 16.68 -37.21 2.35
CA THR A 165 15.88 -35.99 2.45
C THR A 165 16.69 -34.76 2.01
N ASN A 166 17.95 -34.64 2.48
CA ASN A 166 18.82 -33.54 2.08
C ASN A 166 19.12 -33.55 0.57
N ARG A 167 19.31 -34.73 -0.04
CA ARG A 167 19.45 -34.81 -1.52
C ARG A 167 18.19 -34.34 -2.24
N GLY A 168 17.02 -34.76 -1.76
CA GLY A 168 15.73 -34.30 -2.30
C GLY A 168 15.57 -32.79 -2.20
N VAL A 169 15.87 -32.22 -1.04
CA VAL A 169 15.82 -30.77 -0.82
C VAL A 169 16.79 -30.01 -1.74
N MET A 170 18.03 -30.53 -1.89
CA MET A 170 19.00 -29.91 -2.80
C MET A 170 18.57 -29.95 -4.27
N ALA A 171 17.94 -31.06 -4.70
CA ALA A 171 17.38 -31.16 -6.06
C ALA A 171 16.25 -30.14 -6.28
N LEU A 172 15.31 -30.02 -5.32
CA LEU A 172 14.24 -29.04 -5.36
C LEU A 172 14.75 -27.58 -5.35
N TYR A 173 15.77 -27.28 -4.54
CA TYR A 173 16.40 -25.96 -4.57
C TYR A 173 17.03 -25.64 -5.92
N SER A 174 17.68 -26.62 -6.55
CA SER A 174 18.26 -26.43 -7.89
C SER A 174 17.20 -26.19 -8.95
N GLU A 175 16.09 -26.92 -8.90
CA GLU A 175 14.95 -26.78 -9.82
C GLU A 175 14.27 -25.41 -9.62
N LEU A 176 13.99 -25.03 -8.38
CA LEU A 176 13.38 -23.74 -8.04
C LEU A 176 14.29 -22.56 -8.44
N SER A 177 15.61 -22.70 -8.25
CA SER A 177 16.57 -21.68 -8.68
C SER A 177 16.59 -21.48 -10.18
N ASN A 178 16.53 -22.57 -10.94
CA ASN A 178 16.44 -22.51 -12.40
C ASN A 178 15.12 -21.88 -12.87
N GLU A 179 14.01 -22.26 -12.25
CA GLU A 179 12.69 -21.70 -12.57
C GLU A 179 12.61 -20.21 -12.24
N LEU A 180 13.18 -19.79 -11.10
CA LEU A 180 13.29 -18.39 -10.72
C LEU A 180 14.15 -17.59 -11.71
N GLU A 181 15.29 -18.14 -12.13
CA GLU A 181 16.16 -17.49 -13.13
C GLU A 181 15.45 -17.36 -14.49
N GLN A 182 14.73 -18.39 -14.92
CA GLN A 182 13.95 -18.35 -16.16
C GLN A 182 12.82 -17.33 -16.07
N THR A 183 12.10 -17.29 -14.94
CA THR A 183 11.04 -16.30 -14.69
C THR A 183 11.60 -14.89 -14.68
N ASN A 184 12.72 -14.66 -14.00
CA ASN A 184 13.38 -13.35 -13.99
C ASN A 184 13.82 -12.90 -15.39
N ARG A 185 14.36 -13.80 -16.19
CA ARG A 185 14.69 -13.48 -17.61
C ARG A 185 13.45 -13.11 -18.41
N GLY A 186 12.34 -13.84 -18.21
CA GLY A 186 11.05 -13.52 -18.83
C GLY A 186 10.52 -12.15 -18.40
N VAL A 187 10.60 -11.82 -17.12
CA VAL A 187 10.18 -10.52 -16.58
C VAL A 187 11.04 -9.39 -17.17
N VAL A 188 12.36 -9.56 -17.23
CA VAL A 188 13.26 -8.55 -17.83
C VAL A 188 12.94 -8.32 -19.31
N ALA A 189 12.67 -9.39 -20.05
CA ALA A 189 12.30 -9.28 -21.48
C ALA A 189 10.95 -8.55 -21.65
N LEU A 190 9.95 -8.85 -20.81
CA LEU A 190 8.65 -8.16 -20.81
C LEU A 190 8.78 -6.66 -20.46
N TYR A 191 9.63 -6.32 -19.49
CA TYR A 191 9.90 -4.90 -19.17
C TYR A 191 10.56 -4.17 -20.35
N ALA A 192 11.51 -4.80 -21.05
CA ALA A 192 12.13 -4.21 -22.23
C ALA A 192 11.11 -4.01 -23.36
N GLU A 193 10.21 -4.96 -23.61
CA GLU A 193 9.14 -4.83 -24.60
C GLU A 193 8.11 -3.76 -24.21
N LEU A 194 7.78 -3.67 -22.93
CA LEU A 194 6.89 -2.63 -22.38
C LEU A 194 7.49 -1.24 -22.55
N ASP A 195 8.77 -1.08 -22.28
CA ASP A 195 9.50 0.18 -22.42
C ASP A 195 9.56 0.62 -23.89
N GLU A 196 9.92 -0.30 -24.78
CA GLU A 196 9.92 -0.06 -26.23
C GLU A 196 8.54 0.33 -26.77
N THR A 197 7.47 -0.37 -26.33
CA THR A 197 6.09 -0.05 -26.73
C THR A 197 5.63 1.29 -26.15
N SER A 198 6.02 1.60 -24.93
CA SER A 198 5.74 2.88 -24.29
C SER A 198 6.42 4.04 -25.03
N GLU A 199 7.70 3.90 -25.38
CA GLU A 199 8.42 4.89 -26.19
C GLU A 199 7.80 5.08 -27.56
N ARG A 200 7.42 3.99 -28.24
CA ARG A 200 6.73 4.08 -29.55
C ARG A 200 5.38 4.80 -29.46
N LEU A 201 4.59 4.51 -28.43
CA LEU A 201 3.30 5.17 -28.18
C LEU A 201 3.51 6.66 -27.87
N ARG A 202 4.51 6.99 -27.07
CA ARG A 202 4.86 8.38 -26.75
C ARG A 202 5.30 9.14 -28.00
N ALA A 203 6.20 8.56 -28.79
CA ALA A 203 6.65 9.16 -30.05
C ALA A 203 5.50 9.35 -31.06
N ALA A 204 4.59 8.39 -31.17
CA ALA A 204 3.40 8.49 -32.00
C ALA A 204 2.46 9.58 -31.51
N SER A 205 2.24 9.69 -30.18
CA SER A 205 1.44 10.77 -29.58
C SER A 205 2.05 12.15 -29.84
N GLU A 206 3.36 12.29 -29.62
CA GLU A 206 4.06 13.56 -29.88
C GLU A 206 4.07 13.95 -31.37
N SER A 207 4.12 12.97 -32.25
CA SER A 207 4.01 13.20 -33.72
C SER A 207 2.60 13.63 -34.08
N LYS A 208 1.56 13.00 -33.49
CA LYS A 208 0.16 13.37 -33.68
C LYS A 208 -0.08 14.83 -33.23
N ASP A 209 0.45 15.21 -32.07
CA ASP A 209 0.27 16.56 -31.53
C ASP A 209 0.98 17.64 -32.38
N ARG A 210 2.19 17.35 -32.84
CA ARG A 210 2.91 18.23 -33.76
C ARG A 210 2.17 18.38 -35.09
N PHE A 211 1.61 17.28 -35.62
CA PHE A 211 0.81 17.33 -36.84
C PHE A 211 -0.40 18.25 -36.68
N TRP A 212 -1.19 18.09 -35.63
CA TRP A 212 -2.37 18.92 -35.36
C TRP A 212 -2.02 20.40 -35.17
N THR A 213 -0.95 20.69 -34.45
CA THR A 213 -0.48 22.06 -34.24
C THR A 213 -0.08 22.73 -35.56
N ASN A 214 0.68 22.00 -36.39
CA ASN A 214 1.11 22.51 -37.69
C ASN A 214 -0.08 22.70 -38.66
N VAL A 215 -0.97 21.69 -38.76
CA VAL A 215 -2.17 21.79 -39.61
C VAL A 215 -3.01 23.00 -39.25
N SER A 216 -3.15 23.29 -37.97
CA SER A 216 -3.90 24.47 -37.54
C SER A 216 -3.29 25.78 -37.98
N HIS A 217 -1.99 25.91 -37.75
CA HIS A 217 -1.29 27.12 -38.17
C HIS A 217 -1.34 27.33 -39.70
N GLU A 218 -1.15 26.24 -40.47
CA GLU A 218 -1.21 26.22 -41.91
C GLU A 218 -2.62 26.51 -42.48
N LEU A 219 -3.70 26.10 -41.75
CA LEU A 219 -5.08 26.40 -42.13
C LEU A 219 -5.54 27.80 -41.68
N ARG A 220 -5.10 28.28 -40.53
CA ARG A 220 -5.51 29.56 -39.97
C ARG A 220 -5.00 30.73 -40.83
N THR A 221 -3.78 30.63 -41.35
CA THR A 221 -3.13 31.69 -42.13
C THR A 221 -3.87 32.03 -43.44
N PRO A 222 -4.16 31.06 -44.35
CA PRO A 222 -4.92 31.39 -45.58
C PRO A 222 -6.35 31.80 -45.28
N LEU A 223 -6.94 31.25 -44.21
CA LEU A 223 -8.31 31.54 -43.80
C LEU A 223 -8.46 32.99 -43.31
N ASN A 224 -7.50 33.45 -42.48
CA ASN A 224 -7.44 34.84 -42.05
C ASN A 224 -7.20 35.79 -43.26
N SER A 225 -6.43 35.34 -44.26
CA SER A 225 -6.22 36.09 -45.51
C SER A 225 -7.52 36.19 -46.31
N ILE A 226 -8.28 35.10 -46.46
CA ILE A 226 -9.60 35.09 -47.11
C ILE A 226 -10.57 36.04 -46.39
N ILE A 227 -10.66 35.96 -45.07
CA ILE A 227 -11.51 36.84 -44.24
C ILE A 227 -11.07 38.32 -44.38
N GLY A 228 -9.77 38.56 -44.38
CA GLY A 228 -9.21 39.91 -44.58
C GLY A 228 -9.53 40.50 -45.95
N LEU A 229 -9.34 39.72 -47.01
CA LEU A 229 -9.66 40.14 -48.39
C LEU A 229 -11.18 40.39 -48.57
N THR A 230 -12.07 39.58 -47.95
CA THR A 230 -13.51 39.84 -48.01
C THR A 230 -13.91 41.14 -47.34
N ARG A 231 -13.20 41.57 -46.28
CA ARG A 231 -13.41 42.89 -45.66
C ARG A 231 -13.04 44.03 -46.62
N LEU A 232 -11.89 43.90 -47.25
CA LEU A 232 -11.44 44.90 -48.24
C LEU A 232 -12.38 44.97 -49.45
N LEU A 233 -12.90 43.86 -49.92
CA LEU A 233 -13.87 43.79 -51.01
C LEU A 233 -15.27 44.36 -50.65
N ALA A 234 -15.57 44.38 -49.36
CA ALA A 234 -16.83 44.96 -48.82
C ALA A 234 -16.72 46.49 -48.61
N GLU A 235 -15.54 47.09 -48.75
CA GLU A 235 -15.42 48.55 -48.69
C GLU A 235 -16.03 49.24 -49.91
N PRO A 236 -16.70 50.39 -49.74
CA PRO A 236 -17.24 51.18 -50.87
C PRO A 236 -16.14 51.58 -51.86
N GLY A 237 -16.39 51.32 -53.13
CA GLY A 237 -15.48 51.81 -54.18
C GLY A 237 -15.43 53.33 -54.24
N PRO A 238 -14.54 53.90 -55.10
CA PRO A 238 -14.38 55.37 -55.26
C PRO A 238 -15.67 56.11 -55.53
N ASP A 239 -16.67 55.44 -56.08
CA ASP A 239 -18.00 55.97 -56.41
C ASP A 239 -19.03 55.92 -55.27
N GLY A 240 -18.62 55.41 -54.06
CA GLY A 240 -19.50 55.33 -52.89
C GLY A 240 -20.64 54.36 -53.04
N ARG A 241 -20.72 53.55 -54.09
CA ARG A 241 -21.76 52.56 -54.34
C ARG A 241 -21.24 51.14 -54.11
N LEU A 242 -21.96 50.37 -53.33
CA LEU A 242 -21.73 48.95 -53.13
C LEU A 242 -22.75 48.21 -53.99
N ASP A 243 -22.28 47.29 -54.84
CA ASP A 243 -23.14 46.35 -55.55
C ASP A 243 -23.77 45.34 -54.54
N PRO A 244 -25.08 45.28 -54.36
CA PRO A 244 -25.72 44.42 -53.39
C PRO A 244 -25.37 42.94 -53.58
N GLU A 245 -25.23 42.48 -54.82
CA GLU A 245 -24.92 41.09 -55.14
C GLU A 245 -23.48 40.74 -54.77
N ARG A 246 -22.56 41.70 -54.99
CA ARG A 246 -21.17 41.57 -54.59
C ARG A 246 -21.01 41.57 -53.07
N LEU A 247 -21.76 42.39 -52.37
CA LEU A 247 -21.80 42.41 -50.92
C LEU A 247 -22.29 41.06 -50.38
N TYR A 248 -23.34 40.49 -50.93
CA TYR A 248 -23.90 39.20 -50.55
C TYR A 248 -22.88 38.07 -50.74
N GLN A 249 -22.19 38.04 -51.89
CA GLN A 249 -21.14 37.02 -52.17
C GLN A 249 -19.96 37.16 -51.23
N VAL A 250 -19.48 38.37 -50.96
CA VAL A 250 -18.40 38.66 -50.02
C VAL A 250 -18.78 38.25 -48.62
N GLU A 251 -20.02 38.48 -48.19
CA GLU A 251 -20.54 38.08 -46.89
C GLU A 251 -20.66 36.58 -46.77
N LEU A 252 -21.02 35.88 -47.85
CA LEU A 252 -21.04 34.40 -47.88
C LEU A 252 -19.67 33.82 -47.77
N ILE A 253 -18.65 34.37 -48.44
CA ILE A 253 -17.24 33.94 -48.35
C ILE A 253 -16.70 34.21 -46.95
N ARG A 254 -16.95 35.39 -46.36
CA ARG A 254 -16.58 35.76 -45.01
C ARG A 254 -17.15 34.79 -43.98
N ASN A 255 -18.44 34.50 -44.08
CA ASN A 255 -19.16 33.58 -43.15
C ASN A 255 -18.64 32.14 -43.28
N SER A 256 -18.37 31.69 -44.51
CA SER A 256 -17.77 30.37 -44.75
C SER A 256 -16.34 30.27 -44.20
N GLY A 257 -15.53 31.31 -44.41
CA GLY A 257 -14.19 31.40 -43.87
C GLY A 257 -14.17 31.43 -42.32
N SER A 258 -15.06 32.21 -41.73
CA SER A 258 -15.20 32.27 -40.27
C SER A 258 -15.67 30.93 -39.66
N THR A 259 -16.58 30.24 -40.34
CA THR A 259 -17.02 28.91 -39.98
C THR A 259 -15.89 27.89 -40.03
N LEU A 260 -15.07 27.93 -41.08
CA LEU A 260 -13.95 27.00 -41.21
C LEU A 260 -12.85 27.29 -40.18
N LEU A 261 -12.60 28.55 -39.84
CA LEU A 261 -11.66 28.94 -38.78
C LEU A 261 -12.13 28.42 -37.40
N ALA A 262 -13.43 28.53 -37.12
CA ALA A 262 -14.01 27.99 -35.90
C ALA A 262 -13.84 26.46 -35.83
N LEU A 263 -14.11 25.75 -36.94
CA LEU A 263 -13.90 24.32 -37.08
C LEU A 263 -12.48 23.87 -36.76
N VAL A 264 -11.50 24.58 -37.36
CA VAL A 264 -10.07 24.28 -37.15
C VAL A 264 -9.67 24.50 -35.68
N ASN A 265 -10.18 25.57 -35.07
CA ASN A 265 -9.90 25.85 -33.67
C ASN A 265 -10.56 24.79 -32.75
N ASP A 266 -11.82 24.42 -32.99
CA ASP A 266 -12.52 23.38 -32.25
C ASP A 266 -11.78 22.03 -32.33
N LEU A 267 -11.31 21.65 -33.52
CA LEU A 267 -10.56 20.42 -33.75
C LEU A 267 -9.24 20.38 -32.97
N LEU A 268 -8.56 21.52 -32.91
CA LEU A 268 -7.32 21.63 -32.11
C LEU A 268 -7.56 21.54 -30.63
N ASP A 269 -8.60 22.19 -30.16
CA ASP A 269 -8.91 22.20 -28.76
C ASP A 269 -9.31 20.77 -28.30
N VAL A 270 -10.00 20.02 -29.16
CA VAL A 270 -10.25 18.58 -28.96
C VAL A 270 -8.92 17.82 -28.89
N ALA A 271 -8.01 18.04 -29.85
CA ALA A 271 -6.73 17.33 -29.89
C ALA A 271 -5.83 17.63 -28.66
N LYS A 272 -5.80 18.90 -28.20
CA LYS A 272 -5.10 19.28 -26.96
C LYS A 272 -5.73 18.63 -25.72
N ALA A 273 -7.05 18.57 -25.66
CA ALA A 273 -7.76 17.90 -24.57
C ALA A 273 -7.53 16.37 -24.57
N GLU A 274 -7.35 15.75 -25.77
CA GLU A 274 -7.03 14.33 -25.90
C GLU A 274 -5.61 13.97 -25.45
N SER A 275 -4.66 14.85 -25.71
CA SER A 275 -3.27 14.61 -25.36
C SER A 275 -2.96 14.78 -23.87
N GLY A 276 -3.95 15.14 -23.03
CA GLY A 276 -3.75 15.42 -21.61
C GLY A 276 -2.89 16.67 -21.33
N ARG A 277 -2.57 17.45 -22.37
CA ARG A 277 -1.71 18.66 -22.29
C ARG A 277 -2.49 19.93 -22.01
N LEU A 278 -3.81 19.79 -21.76
CA LEU A 278 -4.60 20.95 -21.40
C LEU A 278 -4.20 21.35 -19.97
N HIS A 279 -3.47 22.44 -19.87
CA HIS A 279 -3.11 23.01 -18.57
C HIS A 279 -4.35 23.64 -17.95
N VAL A 280 -4.75 23.18 -16.77
CA VAL A 280 -5.85 23.76 -16.01
C VAL A 280 -5.25 24.77 -15.04
N ASP A 281 -5.74 26.01 -15.09
CA ASP A 281 -5.35 27.08 -14.18
C ASP A 281 -6.52 27.45 -13.25
N PRO A 282 -6.68 26.72 -12.13
CA PRO A 282 -7.81 26.92 -11.24
C PRO A 282 -7.68 28.21 -10.44
N ALA A 283 -8.72 29.02 -10.48
CA ALA A 283 -8.85 30.27 -9.76
C ALA A 283 -10.26 30.43 -9.14
N GLN A 284 -10.42 31.35 -8.21
CA GLN A 284 -11.76 31.76 -7.74
C GLN A 284 -12.41 32.63 -8.82
N VAL A 285 -13.35 32.05 -9.55
CA VAL A 285 -14.04 32.70 -10.65
C VAL A 285 -15.30 33.40 -10.13
N ASP A 286 -15.43 34.69 -10.37
CA ASP A 286 -16.64 35.50 -10.12
C ASP A 286 -17.71 35.13 -11.15
N LEU A 287 -18.72 34.37 -10.73
CA LEU A 287 -19.79 33.89 -11.62
C LEU A 287 -20.70 35.03 -12.13
N PRO A 288 -21.16 35.99 -11.31
CA PRO A 288 -21.89 37.17 -11.80
C PRO A 288 -21.13 37.95 -12.88
N ALA A 289 -19.84 38.22 -12.68
CA ALA A 289 -19.03 38.89 -13.68
C ALA A 289 -18.87 38.06 -14.96
N LEU A 290 -18.64 36.76 -14.86
CA LEU A 290 -18.59 35.86 -16.01
C LEU A 290 -19.91 35.83 -16.77
N PHE A 291 -21.05 35.74 -16.07
CA PHE A 291 -22.38 35.74 -16.67
C PHE A 291 -22.69 37.08 -17.39
N GLY A 292 -22.21 38.21 -16.82
CA GLY A 292 -22.29 39.50 -17.46
C GLY A 292 -21.53 39.53 -18.81
N ARG A 293 -20.32 38.97 -18.86
CA ARG A 293 -19.53 38.86 -20.11
C ARG A 293 -20.19 37.91 -21.12
N LEU A 294 -20.73 36.79 -20.68
CA LEU A 294 -21.44 35.83 -21.53
C LEU A 294 -22.73 36.43 -22.12
N ARG A 295 -23.46 37.25 -21.35
CA ARG A 295 -24.61 38.01 -21.85
C ARG A 295 -24.21 38.94 -23.00
N GLY A 296 -23.09 39.69 -22.82
CA GLY A 296 -22.57 40.55 -23.84
C GLY A 296 -22.13 39.83 -25.14
N LEU A 297 -21.59 38.61 -25.01
CA LEU A 297 -21.22 37.75 -26.14
C LEU A 297 -22.45 37.11 -26.85
N ALA A 298 -23.48 36.74 -26.10
CA ALA A 298 -24.65 36.03 -26.62
C ALA A 298 -25.62 36.99 -27.35
N HIS A 299 -25.71 38.23 -26.92
CA HIS A 299 -26.67 39.23 -27.51
C HIS A 299 -26.47 39.45 -29.01
N PRO A 300 -25.25 39.69 -29.51
CA PRO A 300 -24.99 39.83 -30.96
C PRO A 300 -25.29 38.51 -31.73
N MET A 301 -25.16 37.35 -31.10
CA MET A 301 -25.42 36.07 -31.75
C MET A 301 -26.93 35.81 -31.95
N ALA A 302 -27.79 36.47 -31.14
CA ALA A 302 -29.24 36.44 -31.24
C ALA A 302 -29.78 37.58 -32.13
N GLU A 303 -28.96 38.52 -32.55
CA GLU A 303 -29.36 39.66 -33.38
C GLU A 303 -29.92 39.16 -34.71
N GLY A 304 -31.06 39.70 -35.12
CA GLY A 304 -31.80 39.26 -36.31
C GLY A 304 -32.67 38.00 -36.14
N LYS A 305 -32.63 37.34 -34.97
CA LYS A 305 -33.53 36.25 -34.61
C LYS A 305 -34.57 36.71 -33.60
N ARG A 306 -35.73 36.01 -33.53
CA ARG A 306 -36.74 36.27 -32.50
C ARG A 306 -36.46 35.49 -31.22
N VAL A 307 -35.21 35.57 -30.73
CA VAL A 307 -34.74 34.80 -29.57
C VAL A 307 -34.33 35.79 -28.48
N ALA A 308 -34.98 35.69 -27.33
CA ALA A 308 -34.58 36.42 -26.13
C ALA A 308 -33.48 35.62 -25.41
N VAL A 309 -32.38 36.29 -25.07
CA VAL A 309 -31.32 35.69 -24.26
C VAL A 309 -31.38 36.26 -22.86
N THR A 310 -31.73 35.42 -21.91
CA THR A 310 -31.77 35.76 -20.48
C THR A 310 -30.65 35.09 -19.73
N VAL A 311 -29.98 35.86 -18.88
CA VAL A 311 -28.91 35.38 -18.00
C VAL A 311 -29.28 35.78 -16.59
N SER A 312 -29.55 34.78 -15.73
CA SER A 312 -29.87 34.98 -14.32
C SER A 312 -28.80 34.40 -13.44
N ASP A 313 -28.33 35.18 -12.51
CA ASP A 313 -27.42 34.81 -11.43
C ASP A 313 -28.14 34.53 -10.11
N ASP A 314 -29.46 34.59 -10.09
CA ASP A 314 -30.30 34.28 -8.92
C ASP A 314 -30.05 32.82 -8.47
N GLY A 315 -29.47 32.64 -7.29
CA GLY A 315 -29.12 31.33 -6.73
C GLY A 315 -27.73 30.80 -7.12
N ALA A 316 -26.98 31.55 -7.91
CA ALA A 316 -25.56 31.27 -8.15
C ALA A 316 -24.73 31.62 -6.90
N PRO A 317 -23.64 30.92 -6.61
CA PRO A 317 -22.65 31.40 -5.65
C PRO A 317 -21.88 32.58 -6.28
N ASP A 318 -21.38 33.47 -5.42
CA ASP A 318 -20.58 34.62 -5.89
C ASP A 318 -19.32 34.16 -6.62
N THR A 319 -18.66 33.11 -6.10
CA THR A 319 -17.47 32.55 -6.71
C THR A 319 -17.50 31.02 -6.75
N ILE A 320 -16.74 30.45 -7.70
CA ILE A 320 -16.49 29.01 -7.81
C ILE A 320 -15.02 28.76 -8.12
N LEU A 321 -14.41 27.77 -7.48
CA LEU A 321 -13.05 27.34 -7.82
C LEU A 321 -13.04 26.50 -9.09
N THR A 322 -12.56 27.08 -10.19
CA THR A 322 -12.50 26.44 -11.51
C THR A 322 -11.55 27.22 -12.43
N ASP A 323 -11.33 26.70 -13.64
CA ASP A 323 -10.64 27.45 -14.70
C ASP A 323 -11.65 28.31 -15.49
N GLU A 324 -11.48 29.62 -15.45
CA GLU A 324 -12.38 30.59 -16.09
C GLU A 324 -12.42 30.45 -17.62
N VAL A 325 -11.27 30.18 -18.25
CA VAL A 325 -11.17 30.04 -19.71
C VAL A 325 -11.92 28.81 -20.19
N LEU A 326 -11.73 27.68 -19.50
CA LEU A 326 -12.42 26.43 -19.84
C LEU A 326 -13.91 26.52 -19.54
N LEU A 327 -14.30 27.09 -18.41
CA LEU A 327 -15.72 27.31 -18.07
C LEU A 327 -16.39 28.23 -19.10
N THR A 328 -15.73 29.32 -19.48
CA THR A 328 -16.23 30.24 -20.53
C THR A 328 -16.42 29.51 -21.85
N SER A 329 -15.48 28.65 -22.24
CA SER A 329 -15.54 27.87 -23.48
C SER A 329 -16.75 26.91 -23.46
N ILE A 330 -16.99 26.22 -22.34
CA ILE A 330 -18.17 25.35 -22.19
C ILE A 330 -19.46 26.17 -22.37
N LEU A 331 -19.61 27.21 -21.56
CA LEU A 331 -20.86 28.00 -21.54
C LEU A 331 -21.13 28.72 -22.87
N ARG A 332 -20.10 29.24 -23.53
CA ARG A 332 -20.20 29.82 -24.87
C ARG A 332 -20.70 28.80 -25.89
N ASN A 333 -20.18 27.57 -25.83
CA ASN A 333 -20.62 26.49 -26.72
C ASN A 333 -22.08 26.15 -26.50
N LEU A 334 -22.51 26.01 -25.25
CA LEU A 334 -23.89 25.70 -24.90
C LEU A 334 -24.85 26.83 -25.33
N LEU A 335 -24.48 28.10 -25.06
CA LEU A 335 -25.27 29.27 -25.47
C LEU A 335 -25.38 29.37 -27.00
N SER A 336 -24.25 29.19 -27.70
CA SER A 336 -24.24 29.17 -29.16
C SER A 336 -25.15 28.10 -29.75
N ASN A 337 -25.14 26.90 -29.18
CA ASN A 337 -26.05 25.83 -29.61
C ASN A 337 -27.53 26.18 -29.33
N GLY A 338 -27.84 26.68 -28.13
CA GLY A 338 -29.18 27.12 -27.80
C GLY A 338 -29.73 28.17 -28.77
N ILE A 339 -28.92 29.22 -29.04
CA ILE A 339 -29.30 30.29 -29.99
C ILE A 339 -29.42 29.76 -31.43
N LYS A 340 -28.53 28.84 -31.82
CA LYS A 340 -28.52 28.26 -33.16
C LYS A 340 -29.77 27.43 -33.45
N TYR A 341 -30.24 26.64 -32.50
CA TYR A 341 -31.32 25.69 -32.68
C TYR A 341 -32.70 26.25 -32.24
N THR A 342 -32.76 27.52 -31.79
CA THR A 342 -33.97 28.25 -31.49
C THR A 342 -34.26 29.26 -32.61
N ASP A 343 -35.45 29.20 -33.21
CA ASP A 343 -35.92 30.17 -34.22
C ASP A 343 -36.67 31.34 -33.61
N GLY A 344 -37.38 31.07 -32.54
CA GLY A 344 -38.14 32.07 -31.78
C GLY A 344 -38.40 31.52 -30.40
N GLY A 345 -38.30 32.37 -29.39
CA GLY A 345 -38.47 32.01 -28.01
C GLY A 345 -37.35 32.51 -27.12
N GLU A 346 -36.80 31.65 -26.25
CA GLU A 346 -35.85 32.05 -25.22
C GLU A 346 -34.67 31.08 -25.12
N VAL A 347 -33.48 31.63 -24.84
CA VAL A 347 -32.32 30.89 -24.36
C VAL A 347 -31.95 31.46 -23.00
N ARG A 348 -31.99 30.62 -21.98
CA ARG A 348 -31.75 31.01 -20.58
C ARG A 348 -30.50 30.36 -20.03
N LEU A 349 -29.55 31.17 -19.52
CA LEU A 349 -28.44 30.74 -18.69
C LEU A 349 -28.78 31.04 -17.24
N SER A 350 -28.69 30.05 -16.37
CA SER A 350 -28.90 30.21 -14.92
C SER A 350 -27.97 29.29 -14.14
N ALA A 351 -27.72 29.61 -12.86
CA ALA A 351 -26.96 28.77 -11.97
C ALA A 351 -27.69 28.63 -10.62
N ARG A 352 -27.43 27.50 -9.95
CA ARG A 352 -27.90 27.26 -8.58
C ARG A 352 -26.92 26.42 -7.80
N VAL A 353 -26.94 26.58 -6.50
CA VAL A 353 -26.22 25.68 -5.58
C VAL A 353 -27.09 24.44 -5.35
N ALA A 354 -26.55 23.26 -5.63
CA ALA A 354 -27.21 21.97 -5.44
C ALA A 354 -26.35 21.09 -4.53
N GLY A 355 -26.49 21.29 -3.21
CA GLY A 355 -25.66 20.62 -2.19
C GLY A 355 -24.16 20.92 -2.35
N PRO A 356 -23.31 19.91 -2.53
CA PRO A 356 -21.86 20.11 -2.69
C PRO A 356 -21.46 20.57 -4.10
N ARG A 357 -22.42 20.86 -4.97
CA ARG A 357 -22.18 21.18 -6.37
C ARG A 357 -22.87 22.50 -6.76
N VAL A 358 -22.33 23.13 -7.81
CA VAL A 358 -23.02 24.19 -8.56
C VAL A 358 -23.52 23.59 -9.86
N GLU A 359 -24.79 23.80 -10.16
CA GLU A 359 -25.41 23.45 -11.43
C GLU A 359 -25.58 24.73 -12.25
N ILE A 360 -24.93 24.78 -13.40
CA ILE A 360 -25.09 25.85 -14.38
C ILE A 360 -25.87 25.28 -15.55
N SER A 361 -27.04 25.82 -15.82
CA SER A 361 -27.95 25.33 -16.86
C SER A 361 -28.09 26.30 -18.02
N VAL A 362 -28.06 25.78 -19.22
CA VAL A 362 -28.43 26.47 -20.44
C VAL A 362 -29.68 25.78 -20.98
N ALA A 363 -30.79 26.48 -20.97
CA ALA A 363 -32.09 26.00 -21.45
C ALA A 363 -32.51 26.80 -22.68
N ASP A 364 -32.96 26.13 -23.72
CA ASP A 364 -33.53 26.74 -24.92
C ASP A 364 -34.94 26.21 -25.18
N THR A 365 -35.76 27.01 -25.88
CA THR A 365 -37.10 26.65 -26.36
C THR A 365 -37.09 26.27 -27.84
N GLY A 366 -35.99 25.66 -28.29
CA GLY A 366 -35.76 25.30 -29.69
C GLY A 366 -36.46 24.01 -30.13
N ILE A 367 -35.94 23.44 -31.18
CA ILE A 367 -36.51 22.25 -31.84
C ILE A 367 -36.47 20.98 -30.98
N GLY A 368 -35.64 20.94 -29.95
CA GLY A 368 -35.42 19.77 -29.11
C GLY A 368 -34.77 18.59 -29.84
N ILE A 369 -34.48 17.54 -29.06
CA ILE A 369 -33.76 16.34 -29.49
C ILE A 369 -34.57 15.11 -29.08
N PRO A 370 -34.81 14.16 -29.98
CA PRO A 370 -35.48 12.89 -29.65
C PRO A 370 -34.74 12.09 -28.59
N ALA A 371 -35.44 11.48 -27.64
CA ALA A 371 -34.85 10.76 -26.50
C ALA A 371 -33.86 9.68 -26.90
N GLY A 372 -34.09 8.94 -27.98
CA GLY A 372 -33.16 7.93 -28.50
C GLY A 372 -31.82 8.47 -28.99
N LEU A 373 -31.69 9.81 -29.15
CA LEU A 373 -30.46 10.44 -29.66
C LEU A 373 -29.65 11.18 -28.57
N HIS A 374 -30.16 11.25 -27.33
CA HIS A 374 -29.47 11.98 -26.24
C HIS A 374 -28.07 11.49 -25.93
N ALA A 375 -27.79 10.20 -26.08
CA ALA A 375 -26.46 9.65 -25.91
C ALA A 375 -25.55 10.02 -27.10
N HIS A 376 -26.09 9.93 -28.31
CA HIS A 376 -25.36 10.12 -29.55
C HIS A 376 -24.93 11.58 -29.78
N VAL A 377 -25.64 12.59 -29.25
CA VAL A 377 -25.24 14.00 -29.40
C VAL A 377 -23.93 14.35 -28.69
N PHE A 378 -23.42 13.44 -27.82
CA PHE A 378 -22.11 13.55 -27.20
C PHE A 378 -21.01 12.76 -27.94
N GLU A 379 -21.35 12.09 -29.07
CA GLU A 379 -20.37 11.45 -29.94
C GLU A 379 -19.79 12.48 -30.92
N GLU A 380 -18.49 12.36 -31.20
CA GLU A 380 -17.80 13.28 -32.11
C GLU A 380 -18.35 13.19 -33.53
N PHE A 381 -18.51 14.34 -34.18
CA PHE A 381 -19.04 14.50 -35.54
C PHE A 381 -20.52 14.08 -35.70
N TYR A 382 -21.21 13.69 -34.62
CA TYR A 382 -22.62 13.31 -34.70
C TYR A 382 -23.50 14.55 -34.86
N GLN A 383 -24.46 14.46 -35.77
CA GLN A 383 -25.50 15.47 -36.01
C GLN A 383 -26.85 14.81 -36.09
N VAL A 384 -27.88 15.42 -35.50
CA VAL A 384 -29.24 14.88 -35.53
C VAL A 384 -29.73 14.83 -36.97
N PRO A 385 -30.15 13.65 -37.52
CA PRO A 385 -30.60 13.52 -38.89
C PRO A 385 -31.78 14.44 -39.19
N GLY A 386 -31.79 15.08 -40.37
CA GLY A 386 -32.89 15.96 -40.82
C GLY A 386 -32.74 17.43 -40.38
N ILE A 387 -31.77 17.78 -39.52
CA ILE A 387 -31.54 19.16 -39.10
C ILE A 387 -30.42 19.77 -39.95
N ARG A 388 -30.77 20.58 -40.97
CA ARG A 388 -29.79 21.24 -41.88
C ARG A 388 -29.30 22.60 -41.31
N ARG A 389 -28.81 22.65 -40.10
CA ARG A 389 -28.31 23.91 -39.50
C ARG A 389 -26.80 23.90 -39.27
N GLY A 390 -26.04 23.58 -40.26
CA GLY A 390 -24.54 23.64 -40.22
C GLY A 390 -23.93 23.50 -38.82
N GLY A 391 -22.91 22.73 -38.67
CA GLY A 391 -22.18 22.56 -37.40
C GLY A 391 -21.13 21.45 -37.56
N THR A 392 -20.24 21.33 -36.60
CA THR A 392 -19.15 20.37 -36.64
C THR A 392 -19.51 19.02 -36.06
N GLY A 393 -20.49 18.99 -35.14
CA GLY A 393 -20.76 17.85 -34.27
C GLY A 393 -19.71 17.69 -33.16
N LEU A 394 -18.81 18.69 -32.97
CA LEU A 394 -17.75 18.65 -31.96
C LEU A 394 -18.09 19.40 -30.67
N GLY A 395 -19.03 20.32 -30.70
CA GLY A 395 -19.30 21.25 -29.61
C GLY A 395 -19.69 20.56 -28.30
N LEU A 396 -20.75 19.74 -28.30
CA LEU A 396 -21.22 19.05 -27.08
C LEU A 396 -20.21 18.00 -26.56
N PRO A 397 -19.61 17.14 -27.42
CA PRO A 397 -18.52 16.25 -26.99
C PRO A 397 -17.37 16.99 -26.31
N TYR A 398 -16.90 18.08 -26.91
CA TYR A 398 -15.84 18.91 -26.36
C TYR A 398 -16.24 19.57 -25.03
N ALA A 399 -17.40 20.18 -24.97
CA ALA A 399 -17.92 20.76 -23.73
C ALA A 399 -18.01 19.74 -22.60
N ARG A 400 -18.46 18.50 -22.87
CA ARG A 400 -18.50 17.42 -21.88
C ARG A 400 -17.11 17.01 -21.41
N ARG A 401 -16.16 16.98 -22.33
CA ARG A 401 -14.76 16.67 -22.00
C ARG A 401 -14.14 17.73 -21.10
N LEU A 402 -14.32 19.01 -21.43
CA LEU A 402 -13.87 20.11 -20.57
C LEU A 402 -14.57 20.06 -19.20
N ALA A 403 -15.87 19.76 -19.15
CA ALA A 403 -16.59 19.61 -17.90
C ALA A 403 -15.97 18.53 -17.00
N ARG A 404 -15.57 17.40 -17.57
CA ARG A 404 -14.88 16.32 -16.85
C ARG A 404 -13.49 16.72 -16.36
N ILE A 405 -12.73 17.45 -17.16
CA ILE A 405 -11.43 18.03 -16.78
C ILE A 405 -11.60 18.98 -15.59
N LEU A 406 -12.67 19.76 -15.56
CA LEU A 406 -13.04 20.64 -14.44
C LEU A 406 -13.65 19.88 -13.22
N GLY A 407 -13.61 18.55 -13.21
CA GLY A 407 -14.20 17.76 -12.15
C GLY A 407 -15.75 17.74 -12.16
N GLY A 408 -16.36 18.10 -13.27
CA GLY A 408 -17.79 18.13 -13.50
C GLY A 408 -18.32 17.04 -14.44
N ASP A 409 -19.55 17.21 -14.89
CA ASP A 409 -20.14 16.50 -16.03
C ASP A 409 -21.27 17.31 -16.65
N LEU A 410 -21.63 16.99 -17.90
CA LEU A 410 -22.78 17.56 -18.60
C LEU A 410 -23.92 16.55 -18.66
N GLN A 411 -25.11 17.00 -18.29
CA GLN A 411 -26.35 16.27 -18.45
C GLN A 411 -27.26 17.02 -19.44
N LEU A 412 -27.97 16.27 -20.27
CA LEU A 412 -28.87 16.82 -21.27
C LEU A 412 -30.25 16.22 -21.07
N THR A 413 -31.25 17.10 -21.05
CA THR A 413 -32.67 16.76 -21.08
C THR A 413 -33.31 17.53 -22.23
N SER A 414 -34.06 16.85 -23.09
CA SER A 414 -34.65 17.48 -24.28
C SER A 414 -35.88 16.72 -24.71
N GLU A 415 -36.84 17.46 -25.25
CA GLU A 415 -38.05 16.92 -25.89
C GLU A 415 -38.27 17.63 -27.24
N PRO A 416 -38.61 16.87 -28.30
CA PRO A 416 -38.92 17.47 -29.61
C PRO A 416 -39.99 18.54 -29.52
N GLY A 417 -39.69 19.76 -29.99
CA GLY A 417 -40.60 20.91 -29.98
C GLY A 417 -40.71 21.64 -28.63
N ALA A 418 -40.14 21.12 -27.55
CA ALA A 418 -40.17 21.77 -26.22
C ALA A 418 -38.81 22.42 -25.87
N GLY A 419 -37.73 22.08 -26.61
CA GLY A 419 -36.40 22.62 -26.41
C GLY A 419 -35.42 21.68 -25.73
N THR A 420 -34.28 22.22 -25.37
CA THR A 420 -33.18 21.47 -24.73
C THR A 420 -32.66 22.20 -23.49
N THR A 421 -32.43 21.44 -22.45
CA THR A 421 -31.72 21.92 -21.25
C THR A 421 -30.45 21.10 -21.07
N VAL A 422 -29.32 21.78 -21.03
CA VAL A 422 -28.00 21.19 -20.72
C VAL A 422 -27.53 21.73 -19.39
N VAL A 423 -27.24 20.84 -18.45
CA VAL A 423 -26.79 21.17 -17.08
C VAL A 423 -25.34 20.79 -16.93
N LEU A 424 -24.50 21.78 -16.66
CA LEU A 424 -23.13 21.59 -16.20
C LEU A 424 -23.11 21.54 -14.69
N SER A 425 -22.66 20.43 -14.14
CA SER A 425 -22.54 20.24 -12.69
C SER A 425 -21.05 20.27 -12.29
N LEU A 426 -20.64 21.23 -11.46
CA LEU A 426 -19.27 21.43 -10.97
C LEU A 426 -19.22 21.28 -9.44
N PRO A 427 -18.09 20.85 -8.86
CA PRO A 427 -17.89 20.83 -7.39
C PRO A 427 -17.88 22.26 -6.84
N ASN A 428 -18.53 22.50 -5.70
CA ASN A 428 -18.60 23.82 -5.06
C ASN A 428 -18.00 23.87 -3.65
N GLN A 429 -17.91 22.73 -2.98
CA GLN A 429 -17.37 22.69 -1.61
C GLN A 429 -15.90 22.25 -1.64
N PRO A 430 -15.05 22.76 -0.73
CA PRO A 430 -13.72 22.22 -0.55
C PRO A 430 -13.77 20.73 -0.20
N PRO A 431 -12.76 19.95 -0.55
CA PRO A 431 -12.70 18.55 -0.18
C PRO A 431 -12.67 18.44 1.35
N ALA A 432 -13.49 17.55 1.90
CA ALA A 432 -13.44 17.20 3.32
C ALA A 432 -12.58 15.93 3.44
N LEU A 433 -11.38 16.07 3.97
CA LEU A 433 -10.45 14.99 4.27
C LEU A 433 -10.40 14.79 5.78
N GLY A 434 -10.37 13.55 6.25
CA GLY A 434 -10.13 13.25 7.66
C GLY A 434 -8.65 13.47 8.00
N THR A 435 -7.78 12.54 7.61
CA THR A 435 -6.34 12.64 7.93
C THR A 435 -5.49 12.72 6.66
N VAL A 436 -4.61 13.72 6.61
CA VAL A 436 -3.61 13.89 5.54
C VAL A 436 -2.20 13.77 6.12
N VAL A 437 -1.34 13.00 5.47
CA VAL A 437 0.09 12.91 5.79
C VAL A 437 0.88 13.81 4.85
N ILE A 438 1.74 14.65 5.42
CA ILE A 438 2.68 15.50 4.71
C ILE A 438 4.08 14.94 4.92
N ALA A 439 4.72 14.44 3.87
CA ALA A 439 6.07 13.88 3.89
C ALA A 439 7.01 14.74 3.04
N ASP A 440 7.90 15.48 3.68
CA ASP A 440 8.89 16.36 3.03
C ASP A 440 10.05 16.55 4.03
N ASP A 441 11.29 16.53 3.59
CA ASP A 441 12.45 16.74 4.46
C ASP A 441 12.65 18.22 4.84
N ASP A 442 12.09 19.15 4.05
CA ASP A 442 12.10 20.59 4.35
C ASP A 442 10.96 20.97 5.32
N ALA A 443 11.33 21.26 6.56
CA ALA A 443 10.39 21.70 7.60
C ALA A 443 9.65 23.00 7.22
N ALA A 444 10.30 23.93 6.49
CA ALA A 444 9.68 25.17 6.06
C ALA A 444 8.59 24.88 5.02
N PHE A 445 8.84 23.96 4.10
CA PHE A 445 7.86 23.56 3.11
C PHE A 445 6.69 22.78 3.71
N ARG A 446 6.93 21.91 4.72
CA ARG A 446 5.83 21.28 5.47
C ARG A 446 4.89 22.32 6.10
N GLN A 447 5.43 23.44 6.64
CA GLN A 447 4.60 24.53 7.16
C GLN A 447 3.78 25.21 6.06
N VAL A 448 4.34 25.39 4.86
CA VAL A 448 3.59 25.90 3.70
C VAL A 448 2.43 24.99 3.36
N LEU A 449 2.68 23.67 3.23
CA LEU A 449 1.63 22.68 2.93
C LEU A 449 0.55 22.66 4.02
N ARG A 450 0.94 22.74 5.30
CA ARG A 450 0.00 22.86 6.41
C ARG A 450 -0.92 24.07 6.24
N GLY A 451 -0.37 25.24 5.88
CA GLY A 451 -1.13 26.46 5.62
C GLY A 451 -2.13 26.29 4.47
N LEU A 452 -1.69 25.68 3.37
CA LEU A 452 -2.52 25.43 2.19
C LEU A 452 -3.67 24.46 2.47
N LEU A 453 -3.44 23.44 3.31
CA LEU A 453 -4.43 22.41 3.69
C LEU A 453 -5.39 22.85 4.80
N THR A 454 -5.16 24.02 5.41
CA THR A 454 -6.05 24.50 6.48
C THR A 454 -7.49 24.61 6.01
N GLY A 455 -8.41 23.93 6.71
CA GLY A 455 -9.84 23.87 6.35
C GLY A 455 -10.22 22.85 5.28
N MET A 456 -9.25 22.06 4.76
CA MET A 456 -9.49 20.95 3.84
C MET A 456 -9.36 19.58 4.53
N ALA A 457 -8.63 19.50 5.64
CA ALA A 457 -8.40 18.28 6.39
C ALA A 457 -8.66 18.50 7.88
N ASP A 458 -9.23 17.49 8.54
CA ASP A 458 -9.48 17.50 9.98
C ASP A 458 -8.18 17.34 10.76
N ARG A 459 -7.25 16.53 10.24
CA ARG A 459 -5.99 16.22 10.90
C ARG A 459 -4.83 16.18 9.90
N LEU A 460 -3.74 16.87 10.24
CA LEU A 460 -2.50 16.89 9.48
C LEU A 460 -1.40 16.22 10.29
N LEU A 461 -0.78 15.19 9.72
CA LEU A 461 0.36 14.47 10.29
C LEU A 461 1.59 14.75 9.42
N GLU A 462 2.73 14.95 10.05
CA GLU A 462 3.98 15.28 9.36
C GLU A 462 4.98 14.13 9.47
N ALA A 463 5.78 13.98 8.42
CA ALA A 463 6.90 13.05 8.34
C ALA A 463 8.07 13.75 7.64
N GLU A 464 9.29 13.48 8.08
CA GLU A 464 10.51 14.06 7.51
C GLU A 464 11.10 13.21 6.39
N ASP A 465 10.64 11.97 6.28
CA ASP A 465 11.04 11.02 5.25
C ASP A 465 9.94 9.98 4.99
N GLY A 466 10.12 9.17 3.96
CA GLY A 466 9.15 8.14 3.61
C GLY A 466 9.03 7.02 4.64
N GLY A 467 10.06 6.76 5.45
CA GLY A 467 10.03 5.76 6.52
C GLY A 467 9.12 6.18 7.67
N GLN A 468 9.25 7.44 8.12
CA GLN A 468 8.33 8.04 9.09
C GLN A 468 6.90 8.10 8.54
N ALA A 469 6.73 8.45 7.27
CA ALA A 469 5.41 8.47 6.64
C ALA A 469 4.73 7.08 6.70
N LEU A 470 5.46 5.99 6.42
CA LEU A 470 4.94 4.63 6.56
C LEU A 470 4.60 4.26 8.00
N ALA A 471 5.40 4.69 8.98
CA ALA A 471 5.11 4.47 10.40
C ALA A 471 3.82 5.18 10.82
N VAL A 472 3.63 6.43 10.39
CA VAL A 472 2.40 7.21 10.64
C VAL A 472 1.18 6.52 10.01
N LEU A 473 1.32 6.01 8.79
CA LEU A 473 0.27 5.27 8.07
C LEU A 473 -0.11 3.96 8.75
N ALA A 474 0.84 3.28 9.39
CA ALA A 474 0.57 2.04 10.11
C ALA A 474 -0.28 2.25 11.38
N GLU A 475 -0.21 3.43 11.98
CA GLU A 475 -0.89 3.77 13.24
C GLU A 475 -2.20 4.56 13.04
N ASN A 476 -2.41 5.15 11.86
CA ASN A 476 -3.55 6.04 11.61
C ASN A 476 -4.25 5.72 10.29
N PRO A 477 -5.59 5.81 10.24
CA PRO A 477 -6.31 5.86 8.97
C PRO A 477 -5.96 7.16 8.25
N VAL A 478 -5.51 7.07 7.00
CA VAL A 478 -5.05 8.21 6.18
C VAL A 478 -5.82 8.22 4.87
N ASP A 479 -6.37 9.40 4.51
CA ASP A 479 -7.14 9.60 3.30
C ASP A 479 -6.30 10.08 2.12
N LEU A 480 -5.18 10.76 2.40
CA LEU A 480 -4.29 11.32 1.38
C LEU A 480 -2.87 11.46 1.91
N VAL A 481 -1.90 11.18 1.05
CA VAL A 481 -0.48 11.48 1.29
C VAL A 481 -0.02 12.57 0.31
N LEU A 482 0.59 13.62 0.84
CA LEU A 482 1.38 14.58 0.07
C LEU A 482 2.85 14.27 0.33
N ALA A 483 3.61 13.95 -0.70
CA ALA A 483 5.02 13.57 -0.53
C ALA A 483 5.95 14.29 -1.50
N ASP A 484 7.11 14.74 -1.01
CA ASP A 484 8.19 15.12 -1.91
C ASP A 484 8.74 13.89 -2.62
N LEU A 485 9.17 14.08 -3.85
CA LEU A 485 9.81 13.02 -4.62
C LEU A 485 11.19 12.66 -4.05
N ARG A 486 11.95 13.66 -3.56
CA ARG A 486 13.31 13.49 -3.05
C ARG A 486 13.39 13.74 -1.56
N MET A 487 13.50 12.67 -0.81
CA MET A 487 13.69 12.70 0.64
C MET A 487 14.86 11.78 1.04
N PRO A 488 15.57 12.06 2.13
CA PRO A 488 16.61 11.17 2.64
C PRO A 488 16.01 9.83 3.08
N GLY A 489 16.79 8.75 3.00
CA GLY A 489 16.36 7.42 3.40
C GLY A 489 15.38 6.79 2.40
N LEU A 490 14.10 6.86 2.64
CA LEU A 490 13.05 6.38 1.75
C LEU A 490 12.46 7.55 0.97
N ASP A 491 12.74 7.61 -0.33
CA ASP A 491 12.23 8.65 -1.23
C ASP A 491 10.73 8.51 -1.54
N GLY A 492 10.15 9.53 -2.19
CA GLY A 492 8.73 9.56 -2.52
C GLY A 492 8.29 8.44 -3.48
N ALA A 493 9.13 8.03 -4.43
CA ALA A 493 8.81 6.94 -5.35
C ALA A 493 8.78 5.58 -4.63
N ALA A 494 9.73 5.33 -3.73
CA ALA A 494 9.77 4.13 -2.90
C ALA A 494 8.65 4.11 -1.83
N LEU A 495 8.24 5.28 -1.32
CA LEU A 495 7.06 5.43 -0.48
C LEU A 495 5.80 5.01 -1.24
N LEU A 496 5.57 5.57 -2.44
CA LEU A 496 4.42 5.23 -3.30
C LEU A 496 4.30 3.73 -3.57
N ALA A 497 5.43 3.05 -3.83
CA ALA A 497 5.43 1.60 -4.09
C ALA A 497 4.91 0.78 -2.90
N ARG A 498 5.04 1.31 -1.66
CA ARG A 498 4.67 0.64 -0.40
C ARG A 498 3.34 1.10 0.18
N LEU A 499 2.75 2.17 -0.37
CA LEU A 499 1.44 2.64 0.07
C LEU A 499 0.34 1.60 -0.22
N PRO A 500 -0.65 1.45 0.66
CA PRO A 500 -1.88 0.72 0.34
C PRO A 500 -2.54 1.27 -0.92
N ALA A 501 -3.12 0.41 -1.75
CA ALA A 501 -3.80 0.84 -2.99
C ALA A 501 -5.00 1.77 -2.74
N SER A 502 -5.57 1.72 -1.55
CA SER A 502 -6.69 2.57 -1.12
C SER A 502 -6.29 3.99 -0.73
N VAL A 503 -5.00 4.26 -0.50
CA VAL A 503 -4.52 5.57 -0.08
C VAL A 503 -3.91 6.30 -1.28
N PRO A 504 -4.58 7.32 -1.82
CA PRO A 504 -4.03 8.13 -2.90
C PRO A 504 -2.85 8.98 -2.41
N ALA A 505 -1.90 9.25 -3.30
CA ALA A 505 -0.78 10.13 -3.01
C ALA A 505 -0.52 11.13 -4.12
N ILE A 506 -0.28 12.38 -3.72
CA ILE A 506 0.16 13.47 -4.59
C ILE A 506 1.65 13.67 -4.38
N ILE A 507 2.42 13.63 -5.44
CA ILE A 507 3.83 13.99 -5.41
C ILE A 507 3.96 15.50 -5.64
N ILE A 508 4.74 16.16 -4.78
CA ILE A 508 5.03 17.58 -4.86
C ILE A 508 6.55 17.72 -4.98
N THR A 509 7.04 18.24 -6.11
CA THR A 509 8.48 18.26 -6.38
C THR A 509 8.93 19.54 -7.07
N GLY A 510 10.18 19.97 -6.81
CA GLY A 510 10.83 21.04 -7.58
C GLY A 510 11.51 20.54 -8.86
N ALA A 511 11.53 19.24 -9.13
CA ALA A 511 12.18 18.66 -10.29
C ALA A 511 11.24 18.53 -11.49
N ASP A 512 11.78 18.71 -12.69
CA ASP A 512 11.03 18.49 -13.94
C ASP A 512 11.14 17.00 -14.33
N THR A 513 10.28 16.18 -13.73
CA THR A 513 10.26 14.73 -13.90
C THR A 513 8.85 14.25 -14.24
N PRO A 514 8.72 13.16 -15.01
CA PRO A 514 7.40 12.56 -15.22
C PRO A 514 6.83 12.03 -13.89
N PRO A 515 5.49 11.97 -13.76
CA PRO A 515 4.87 11.45 -12.55
C PRO A 515 5.29 9.99 -12.30
N PRO A 516 5.71 9.65 -11.07
CA PRO A 516 6.03 8.27 -10.72
C PRO A 516 4.81 7.35 -10.91
N PRO A 517 5.02 6.08 -11.21
CA PRO A 517 3.94 5.09 -11.20
C PRO A 517 3.19 5.12 -9.86
N ARG A 518 1.86 5.01 -9.90
CA ARG A 518 0.96 5.08 -8.73
C ARG A 518 0.79 6.47 -8.09
N ALA A 519 1.46 7.51 -8.55
CA ALA A 519 1.10 8.87 -8.12
C ALA A 519 -0.28 9.22 -8.67
N ALA A 520 -1.19 9.64 -7.78
CA ALA A 520 -2.51 10.11 -8.19
C ALA A 520 -2.42 11.46 -8.93
N ALA A 521 -1.45 12.28 -8.55
CA ALA A 521 -1.08 13.51 -9.25
C ALA A 521 0.37 13.90 -8.95
N LEU A 522 0.93 14.79 -9.79
CA LEU A 522 2.21 15.44 -9.58
C LEU A 522 2.01 16.96 -9.64
N LEU A 523 2.48 17.67 -8.63
CA LEU A 523 2.48 19.11 -8.55
C LEU A 523 3.91 19.65 -8.43
N LYS A 524 4.18 20.79 -9.03
CA LYS A 524 5.46 21.49 -8.89
C LYS A 524 5.43 22.42 -7.68
N LYS A 525 6.52 22.45 -6.89
CA LYS A 525 6.64 23.29 -5.68
C LYS A 525 6.50 24.80 -5.99
N ASP A 526 7.02 25.24 -7.14
CA ASP A 526 6.99 26.63 -7.60
C ASP A 526 5.64 27.09 -8.16
N GLU A 527 4.80 26.16 -8.59
CA GLU A 527 3.46 26.43 -9.11
C GLU A 527 2.34 26.12 -8.10
N LEU A 528 2.72 25.76 -6.85
CA LEU A 528 1.78 25.30 -5.86
C LEU A 528 1.02 26.46 -5.21
N THR A 529 -0.27 26.55 -5.51
CA THR A 529 -1.21 27.46 -4.85
C THR A 529 -2.28 26.67 -4.09
N ARG A 530 -3.02 27.34 -3.21
CA ARG A 530 -4.13 26.74 -2.48
C ARG A 530 -5.19 26.20 -3.46
N GLU A 531 -5.53 27.02 -4.46
CA GLU A 531 -6.53 26.71 -5.47
C GLU A 531 -6.15 25.46 -6.28
N ARG A 532 -4.86 25.39 -6.67
CA ARG A 532 -4.34 24.27 -7.45
C ARG A 532 -4.31 22.98 -6.65
N LEU A 533 -3.88 23.05 -5.38
CA LEU A 533 -3.90 21.91 -4.47
C LEU A 533 -5.32 21.42 -4.22
N GLU A 534 -6.24 22.31 -3.89
CA GLU A 534 -7.65 22.01 -3.64
C GLU A 534 -8.31 21.37 -4.87
N PHE A 535 -8.08 21.93 -6.05
CA PHE A 535 -8.61 21.40 -7.31
C PHE A 535 -8.10 19.98 -7.59
N THR A 536 -6.80 19.75 -7.39
CA THR A 536 -6.17 18.45 -7.58
C THR A 536 -6.75 17.40 -6.60
N ILE A 537 -6.89 17.76 -5.33
CA ILE A 537 -7.47 16.89 -4.31
C ILE A 537 -8.91 16.51 -4.66
N ARG A 538 -9.73 17.47 -5.10
CA ARG A 538 -11.11 17.23 -5.56
C ARG A 538 -11.17 16.20 -6.71
N GLY A 539 -10.24 16.28 -7.64
CA GLY A 539 -10.13 15.33 -8.76
C GLY A 539 -9.84 13.90 -8.30
N ILE A 540 -8.96 13.74 -7.31
CA ILE A 540 -8.53 12.45 -6.79
C ILE A 540 -9.63 11.76 -5.97
N ILE A 541 -10.26 12.50 -5.03
CA ILE A 541 -11.32 11.93 -4.15
C ILE A 541 -12.48 11.40 -4.98
N ARG A 542 -12.77 12.03 -6.10
CA ARG A 542 -13.86 11.61 -7.00
C ARG A 542 -13.52 10.37 -7.82
N SER A 543 -12.24 10.11 -8.05
CA SER A 543 -11.75 8.96 -8.84
C SER A 543 -11.55 7.71 -7.98
N SER A 544 -11.64 7.83 -6.65
CA SER A 544 -11.63 6.69 -5.73
C SER A 544 -13.04 6.08 -5.70
N PRO A 545 -13.17 4.75 -5.96
CA PRO A 545 -14.45 4.05 -6.08
C PRO A 545 -15.24 4.00 -4.79
#